data_139e1f04f1eecdcbf61da2b3d944e65d
#
_entry.id   139e1f04f1eecdcbf61da2b3d944e65d
#
_cell.length_a   1.000
_cell.length_b   1.000
_cell.length_c   1.000
_cell.angle_alpha   90.00
_cell.angle_beta   90.00
_cell.angle_gamma   90.00
#
_symmetry.space_group_name_H-M   'P 1'
#
loop_
_entity.id
_entity.type
_entity.pdbx_description
1 polymer ?
#
loop_
_entity_poly.entity_id
_entity_poly.type
_entity_poly.pdbx_seq_one_letter_code
_entity_poly.pdbx_strand_id
1 'polypeptide(L)'
;MFKCHNCGITRSFSNFLKDNAPHVYDEYVMERYKEGTIGGNVPKPDLTQFIHKPKFKKRTVDLENLSSLNKSHPAKQYALGRGIPEDKLDRLYYCPEFKKWTNTQKQTFSNTTQDDDRIIIPINDTDGNLLGFQGRALSPQAKMRYITVMLEDKPKLFGLDTLNTNDPIYIVEGPFDSFFLENSVAMCGSDVDIRTFGWSDYIWVYDNEPRSRQITDKLSKSIDNGDKVVIWPRNIEHKDLNDMANGGINVQDVV
;
A
#
# COMPACT_ATOMS: atom_id res chain seq x y z
N MET A 1 19.33 -46.87 8.72
CA MET A 1 19.63 -47.60 7.48
C MET A 1 18.34 -48.23 6.98
N PHE A 2 17.99 -48.03 5.73
CA PHE A 2 16.81 -48.64 5.09
C PHE A 2 17.21 -49.92 4.34
N LYS A 3 16.48 -50.98 4.52
CA LYS A 3 16.72 -52.25 3.80
C LYS A 3 15.42 -52.73 3.15
N CYS A 4 15.44 -52.91 1.84
CA CYS A 4 14.31 -53.47 1.10
C CYS A 4 14.29 -54.99 1.28
N HIS A 5 13.21 -55.55 1.85
CA HIS A 5 13.07 -56.99 2.05
C HIS A 5 12.82 -57.75 0.77
N ASN A 6 12.38 -57.06 -0.30
CA ASN A 6 12.08 -57.71 -1.57
C ASN A 6 13.32 -57.85 -2.48
N CYS A 7 14.15 -56.77 -2.60
CA CYS A 7 15.31 -56.76 -3.50
C CYS A 7 16.66 -56.74 -2.77
N GLY A 8 16.68 -56.73 -1.43
CA GLY A 8 17.90 -56.80 -0.63
C GLY A 8 18.73 -55.51 -0.59
N ILE A 9 18.34 -54.46 -1.32
CA ILE A 9 19.09 -53.20 -1.37
C ILE A 9 19.05 -52.54 0.02
N THR A 10 20.25 -52.16 0.49
CA THR A 10 20.42 -51.41 1.74
C THR A 10 20.91 -50.00 1.42
N ARG A 11 20.26 -48.98 1.96
CA ARG A 11 20.65 -47.55 1.78
C ARG A 11 20.57 -46.81 3.09
N SER A 12 21.33 -45.68 3.19
CA SER A 12 21.13 -44.76 4.24
C SER A 12 19.77 -44.05 4.10
N PHE A 13 19.19 -43.60 5.20
CA PHE A 13 17.92 -42.85 5.18
C PHE A 13 17.98 -41.63 4.27
N SER A 14 19.10 -40.93 4.32
CA SER A 14 19.40 -39.76 3.48
C SER A 14 19.33 -40.13 1.97
N ASN A 15 20.02 -41.19 1.55
CA ASN A 15 20.00 -41.63 0.15
C ASN A 15 18.63 -42.16 -0.27
N PHE A 16 17.90 -42.81 0.64
CA PHE A 16 16.54 -43.23 0.39
C PHE A 16 15.59 -42.07 0.10
N LEU A 17 15.66 -41.00 0.92
CA LEU A 17 14.88 -39.79 0.70
C LEU A 17 15.24 -39.09 -0.62
N LYS A 18 16.55 -38.98 -0.90
CA LYS A 18 17.04 -38.34 -2.14
C LYS A 18 16.49 -38.99 -3.40
N ASP A 19 16.39 -40.32 -3.40
CA ASP A 19 15.96 -41.07 -4.58
C ASP A 19 14.42 -41.14 -4.71
N ASN A 20 13.67 -41.11 -3.60
CA ASN A 20 12.25 -41.36 -3.59
C ASN A 20 11.35 -40.16 -3.22
N ALA A 21 11.92 -39.16 -2.54
CA ALA A 21 11.20 -37.98 -2.10
C ALA A 21 12.14 -36.75 -2.01
N PRO A 22 12.62 -36.19 -3.15
CA PRO A 22 13.59 -35.12 -3.17
C PRO A 22 13.20 -33.89 -2.33
N HIS A 23 11.93 -33.51 -2.35
CA HIS A 23 11.41 -32.38 -1.56
C HIS A 23 11.54 -32.61 -0.04
N VAL A 24 11.31 -33.86 0.43
CA VAL A 24 11.50 -34.24 1.85
C VAL A 24 12.99 -34.36 2.19
N TYR A 25 13.82 -34.73 1.20
CA TYR A 25 15.28 -34.77 1.38
C TYR A 25 15.86 -33.40 1.69
N ASP A 26 15.42 -32.36 0.98
CA ASP A 26 15.89 -30.99 1.21
C ASP A 26 15.50 -30.48 2.61
N GLU A 27 14.29 -30.76 3.06
CA GLU A 27 13.83 -30.45 4.43
C GLU A 27 14.67 -31.21 5.48
N TYR A 28 14.88 -32.51 5.27
CA TYR A 28 15.69 -33.36 6.17
C TYR A 28 17.13 -32.87 6.29
N VAL A 29 17.75 -32.45 5.18
CA VAL A 29 19.12 -31.90 5.19
C VAL A 29 19.16 -30.57 5.96
N MET A 30 18.16 -29.71 5.76
CA MET A 30 18.06 -28.43 6.47
C MET A 30 17.88 -28.62 7.98
N GLU A 31 17.05 -29.56 8.39
CA GLU A 31 16.84 -29.87 9.82
C GLU A 31 18.11 -30.38 10.48
N ARG A 32 18.82 -31.33 9.87
CA ARG A 32 20.09 -31.84 10.36
C ARG A 32 21.20 -30.80 10.40
N TYR A 33 21.18 -29.85 9.46
CA TYR A 33 22.07 -28.71 9.47
C TYR A 33 21.82 -27.80 10.68
N LYS A 34 20.55 -27.51 10.96
CA LYS A 34 20.14 -26.72 12.14
C LYS A 34 20.53 -27.40 13.46
N GLU A 35 20.45 -28.72 13.52
CA GLU A 35 20.79 -29.53 14.69
C GLU A 35 22.32 -29.76 14.85
N GLY A 36 23.12 -29.30 13.90
CA GLY A 36 24.57 -29.50 13.93
C GLY A 36 25.02 -30.97 13.81
N THR A 37 24.12 -31.87 13.38
CA THR A 37 24.35 -33.33 13.36
C THR A 37 24.91 -33.83 12.04
N ILE A 38 25.27 -32.99 11.07
CA ILE A 38 25.99 -33.37 9.87
C ILE A 38 27.46 -33.50 10.20
N GLY A 39 27.86 -34.69 10.67
CA GLY A 39 29.23 -35.04 10.89
C GLY A 39 29.91 -35.55 9.61
N GLY A 40 31.07 -34.98 9.27
CA GLY A 40 31.93 -35.38 8.18
C GLY A 40 32.17 -34.25 7.17
N ASN A 41 33.37 -34.02 6.73
CA ASN A 41 33.87 -32.98 5.81
C ASN A 41 32.96 -32.65 4.62
N VAL A 42 31.80 -32.08 4.90
CA VAL A 42 30.99 -31.40 3.88
C VAL A 42 31.61 -30.01 3.79
N PRO A 43 32.09 -29.55 2.61
CA PRO A 43 32.47 -28.15 2.42
C PRO A 43 31.33 -27.30 2.91
N LYS A 44 31.59 -26.38 3.84
CA LYS A 44 30.56 -25.39 4.25
C LYS A 44 30.05 -24.77 2.96
N PRO A 45 28.74 -24.78 2.70
CA PRO A 45 28.23 -24.11 1.52
C PRO A 45 28.72 -22.68 1.56
N ASP A 46 29.28 -22.22 0.46
CA ASP A 46 29.75 -20.84 0.33
C ASP A 46 28.50 -19.93 0.38
N LEU A 47 28.19 -19.49 1.59
CA LEU A 47 27.05 -18.59 1.84
C LEU A 47 27.32 -17.18 1.30
N THR A 48 28.51 -16.91 0.76
CA THR A 48 28.80 -15.60 0.15
C THR A 48 27.92 -15.32 -1.05
N GLN A 49 27.39 -16.34 -1.74
CA GLN A 49 26.40 -16.19 -2.81
C GLN A 49 25.04 -15.69 -2.30
N PHE A 50 24.71 -15.89 -1.02
CA PHE A 50 23.48 -15.42 -0.39
C PHE A 50 23.64 -14.08 0.34
N ILE A 51 24.88 -13.58 0.45
CA ILE A 51 25.16 -12.25 1.06
C ILE A 51 24.77 -11.11 0.10
N HIS A 52 24.74 -11.37 -1.19
CA HIS A 52 24.11 -10.45 -2.12
C HIS A 52 22.59 -10.62 -1.99
N LYS A 53 21.99 -9.89 -1.04
CA LYS A 53 20.57 -9.56 -1.15
C LYS A 53 20.40 -9.01 -2.57
N PRO A 54 19.61 -9.64 -3.44
CA PRO A 54 19.35 -9.06 -4.74
C PRO A 54 18.88 -7.64 -4.46
N LYS A 55 19.58 -6.64 -4.99
CA LYS A 55 19.11 -5.26 -4.96
C LYS A 55 17.92 -5.24 -5.90
N PHE A 56 16.74 -5.58 -5.38
CA PHE A 56 15.51 -5.37 -6.12
C PHE A 56 15.49 -3.88 -6.45
N LYS A 57 15.44 -3.58 -7.74
CA LYS A 57 15.30 -2.20 -8.17
C LYS A 57 13.97 -1.72 -7.60
N LYS A 58 14.02 -0.68 -6.76
CA LYS A 58 12.84 -0.10 -6.15
C LYS A 58 11.86 0.26 -7.28
N ARG A 59 10.65 -0.28 -7.21
CA ARG A 59 9.60 0.09 -8.17
C ARG A 59 9.10 1.48 -7.79
N THR A 60 9.12 2.39 -8.72
CA THR A 60 8.67 3.77 -8.56
C THR A 60 7.75 4.15 -9.72
N VAL A 61 6.99 5.22 -9.58
CA VAL A 61 6.20 5.80 -10.66
C VAL A 61 7.14 6.45 -11.67
N ASP A 62 7.04 6.08 -12.95
CA ASP A 62 7.84 6.56 -14.08
C ASP A 62 7.11 7.67 -14.87
N LEU A 63 6.42 8.56 -14.18
CA LEU A 63 5.66 9.68 -14.72
C LEU A 63 6.21 11.01 -14.20
N GLU A 64 5.82 12.10 -14.87
CA GLU A 64 6.20 13.44 -14.44
C GLU A 64 5.46 13.82 -13.14
N ASN A 65 6.23 14.32 -12.18
CA ASN A 65 5.75 14.73 -10.88
C ASN A 65 5.02 16.08 -10.97
N LEU A 66 3.92 16.26 -10.22
CA LEU A 66 3.15 17.51 -10.29
C LEU A 66 3.97 18.74 -9.84
N SER A 67 4.93 18.58 -8.94
CA SER A 67 5.78 19.69 -8.50
C SER A 67 6.61 20.25 -9.65
N SER A 68 7.08 19.41 -10.58
CA SER A 68 7.91 19.78 -11.73
C SER A 68 7.13 20.41 -12.89
N LEU A 69 5.81 20.20 -12.95
CA LEU A 69 4.96 20.74 -13.99
C LEU A 69 4.88 22.26 -13.95
N ASN A 70 4.67 22.88 -15.12
CA ASN A 70 4.39 24.32 -15.20
C ASN A 70 3.16 24.67 -14.33
N LYS A 71 3.19 25.86 -13.70
CA LYS A 71 2.09 26.35 -12.87
C LYS A 71 0.74 26.41 -13.58
N SER A 72 0.74 26.61 -14.90
CA SER A 72 -0.48 26.63 -15.72
C SER A 72 -0.97 25.25 -16.16
N HIS A 73 -0.25 24.18 -15.85
CA HIS A 73 -0.64 22.83 -16.25
C HIS A 73 -1.95 22.39 -15.58
N PRO A 74 -2.94 21.85 -16.32
CA PRO A 74 -4.28 21.53 -15.77
C PRO A 74 -4.25 20.62 -14.54
N ALA A 75 -3.39 19.60 -14.51
CA ALA A 75 -3.27 18.71 -13.36
C ALA A 75 -2.72 19.41 -12.11
N LYS A 76 -1.72 20.30 -12.29
CA LYS A 76 -1.19 21.11 -11.19
C LYS A 76 -2.23 22.11 -10.69
N GLN A 77 -2.91 22.79 -11.59
CA GLN A 77 -4.01 23.71 -11.26
C GLN A 77 -5.16 23.00 -10.55
N TYR A 78 -5.48 21.77 -10.96
CA TYR A 78 -6.48 20.95 -10.29
C TYR A 78 -6.09 20.66 -8.84
N ALA A 79 -4.85 20.22 -8.59
CA ALA A 79 -4.37 19.92 -7.24
C ALA A 79 -4.33 21.16 -6.34
N LEU A 80 -3.82 22.29 -6.87
CA LEU A 80 -3.80 23.57 -6.16
C LEU A 80 -5.22 24.10 -5.91
N GLY A 81 -6.13 23.96 -6.87
CA GLY A 81 -7.55 24.32 -6.72
C GLY A 81 -8.30 23.46 -5.69
N ARG A 82 -7.79 22.25 -5.40
CA ARG A 82 -8.23 21.43 -4.27
C ARG A 82 -7.57 21.84 -2.94
N GLY A 83 -6.74 22.87 -2.94
CA GLY A 83 -6.04 23.36 -1.75
C GLY A 83 -4.83 22.51 -1.33
N ILE A 84 -4.43 21.50 -2.13
CA ILE A 84 -3.26 20.69 -1.79
C ILE A 84 -2.03 21.59 -1.70
N PRO A 85 -1.28 21.57 -0.57
CA PRO A 85 -0.09 22.39 -0.39
C PRO A 85 0.96 22.17 -1.48
N GLU A 86 1.62 23.23 -1.94
CA GLU A 86 2.56 23.15 -3.07
C GLU A 86 3.76 22.25 -2.75
N ASP A 87 4.19 22.18 -1.50
CA ASP A 87 5.24 21.29 -1.00
C ASP A 87 4.85 19.80 -0.96
N LYS A 88 3.57 19.49 -1.08
CA LYS A 88 3.05 18.09 -1.14
C LYS A 88 2.82 17.60 -2.56
N LEU A 89 2.96 18.46 -3.58
CA LEU A 89 2.74 18.09 -4.99
C LEU A 89 3.77 17.08 -5.51
N ASP A 90 4.90 16.93 -4.86
CA ASP A 90 5.93 15.94 -5.18
C ASP A 90 5.46 14.49 -4.94
N ARG A 91 4.37 14.30 -4.22
CA ARG A 91 3.76 12.99 -3.96
C ARG A 91 2.74 12.58 -5.03
N LEU A 92 2.48 13.42 -6.02
CA LEU A 92 1.47 13.23 -7.06
C LEU A 92 2.12 13.29 -8.44
N TYR A 93 1.59 12.51 -9.39
CA TYR A 93 2.13 12.43 -10.75
C TYR A 93 1.04 12.66 -11.78
N TYR A 94 1.43 13.17 -12.95
CA TYR A 94 0.52 13.36 -14.08
C TYR A 94 0.63 12.19 -15.06
N CYS A 95 -0.51 11.63 -15.43
CA CYS A 95 -0.61 10.57 -16.42
C CYS A 95 -1.55 11.00 -17.56
N PRO A 96 -1.04 11.29 -18.76
CA PRO A 96 -1.85 11.75 -19.88
C PRO A 96 -2.73 10.65 -20.50
N GLU A 97 -2.32 9.39 -20.39
CA GLU A 97 -2.99 8.23 -20.96
C GLU A 97 -3.03 7.10 -19.92
N PHE A 98 -3.99 7.22 -19.01
CA PHE A 98 -4.05 6.38 -17.80
C PHE A 98 -4.15 4.88 -18.09
N LYS A 99 -5.00 4.47 -19.02
CA LYS A 99 -5.22 3.06 -19.31
C LYS A 99 -4.01 2.43 -19.99
N LYS A 100 -3.40 3.16 -20.93
CA LYS A 100 -2.19 2.69 -21.61
C LYS A 100 -1.03 2.56 -20.63
N TRP A 101 -0.80 3.60 -19.82
CA TRP A 101 0.25 3.57 -18.81
C TRP A 101 0.01 2.46 -17.78
N THR A 102 -1.23 2.30 -17.29
CA THR A 102 -1.59 1.22 -16.37
C THR A 102 -1.23 -0.14 -16.94
N ASN A 103 -1.53 -0.38 -18.23
CA ASN A 103 -1.22 -1.65 -18.87
C ASN A 103 0.29 -1.91 -19.01
N THR A 104 1.15 -0.90 -18.95
CA THR A 104 2.61 -1.11 -18.85
C THR A 104 3.04 -1.59 -17.48
N GLN A 105 2.30 -1.23 -16.44
CA GLN A 105 2.56 -1.64 -15.06
C GLN A 105 1.92 -3.01 -14.75
N LYS A 106 0.67 -3.18 -15.17
CA LYS A 106 -0.13 -4.40 -15.00
C LYS A 106 -1.24 -4.41 -16.04
N GLN A 107 -1.33 -5.48 -16.83
CA GLN A 107 -2.43 -5.64 -17.79
C GLN A 107 -3.78 -5.62 -17.06
N THR A 108 -4.53 -4.52 -17.25
CA THR A 108 -5.78 -4.25 -16.52
C THR A 108 -6.93 -3.93 -17.47
N PHE A 109 -6.66 -3.16 -18.52
CA PHE A 109 -7.68 -2.69 -19.46
C PHE A 109 -7.56 -3.42 -20.79
N SER A 110 -8.66 -4.01 -21.25
CA SER A 110 -8.76 -4.67 -22.57
C SER A 110 -8.87 -3.65 -23.71
N ASN A 111 -9.43 -2.46 -23.43
CA ASN A 111 -9.60 -1.39 -24.42
C ASN A 111 -9.01 -0.08 -23.90
N THR A 112 -8.08 0.47 -24.67
CA THR A 112 -7.37 1.72 -24.38
C THR A 112 -7.61 2.80 -25.44
N THR A 113 -8.59 2.63 -26.35
CA THR A 113 -8.88 3.59 -27.43
C THR A 113 -9.49 4.89 -26.92
N GLN A 114 -10.28 4.79 -25.84
CA GLN A 114 -10.79 5.96 -25.12
C GLN A 114 -10.06 6.00 -23.77
N ASP A 115 -8.99 6.78 -23.72
CA ASP A 115 -8.19 7.01 -22.52
C ASP A 115 -8.47 8.39 -21.94
N ASP A 116 -8.14 8.58 -20.69
CA ASP A 116 -8.29 9.85 -19.99
C ASP A 116 -7.02 10.18 -19.21
N ASP A 117 -6.81 11.46 -19.01
CA ASP A 117 -5.72 11.94 -18.17
C ASP A 117 -6.10 11.91 -16.69
N ARG A 118 -5.14 11.54 -15.85
CA ARG A 118 -5.36 11.40 -14.42
C ARG A 118 -4.17 11.87 -13.59
N ILE A 119 -4.45 12.29 -12.37
CA ILE A 119 -3.44 12.39 -11.32
C ILE A 119 -3.25 11.00 -10.73
N ILE A 120 -2.00 10.54 -10.68
CA ILE A 120 -1.61 9.30 -10.04
C ILE A 120 -1.20 9.56 -8.60
N ILE A 121 -1.81 8.82 -7.71
CA ILE A 121 -1.56 8.81 -6.27
C ILE A 121 -0.92 7.45 -5.99
N PRO A 122 0.41 7.38 -5.75
CA PRO A 122 1.10 6.11 -5.53
C PRO A 122 0.73 5.52 -4.18
N ILE A 123 0.53 4.21 -4.15
CA ILE A 123 0.36 3.43 -2.92
C ILE A 123 1.69 2.71 -2.68
N ASN A 124 2.45 3.22 -1.72
CA ASN A 124 3.78 2.70 -1.40
C ASN A 124 3.76 1.90 -0.08
N ASP A 125 4.71 0.99 0.08
CA ASP A 125 5.01 0.41 1.39
C ASP A 125 5.84 1.38 2.26
N THR A 126 6.18 0.96 3.48
CA THR A 126 7.00 1.74 4.43
C THR A 126 8.42 2.02 3.93
N ASP A 127 8.93 1.23 2.98
CA ASP A 127 10.23 1.44 2.36
C ASP A 127 10.13 2.29 1.09
N GLY A 128 8.91 2.71 0.72
CA GLY A 128 8.57 3.49 -0.47
C GLY A 128 8.63 2.69 -1.77
N ASN A 129 8.44 1.36 -1.74
CA ASN A 129 8.23 0.56 -2.95
C ASN A 129 6.78 0.68 -3.41
N LEU A 130 6.57 0.86 -4.70
CA LEU A 130 5.24 0.99 -5.28
C LEU A 130 4.48 -0.35 -5.22
N LEU A 131 3.43 -0.40 -4.42
CA LEU A 131 2.51 -1.54 -4.29
C LEU A 131 1.31 -1.44 -5.23
N GLY A 132 0.96 -0.24 -5.62
CA GLY A 132 -0.18 0.09 -6.45
C GLY A 132 -0.32 1.59 -6.64
N PHE A 133 -1.40 2.00 -7.23
CA PHE A 133 -1.71 3.41 -7.42
C PHE A 133 -3.22 3.65 -7.57
N GLN A 134 -3.63 4.86 -7.27
CA GLN A 134 -4.98 5.33 -7.56
C GLN A 134 -4.92 6.47 -8.58
N GLY A 135 -5.70 6.35 -9.65
CA GLY A 135 -5.83 7.37 -10.69
C GLY A 135 -7.05 8.25 -10.47
N ARG A 136 -6.86 9.53 -10.14
CA ARG A 136 -7.91 10.53 -10.04
C ARG A 136 -8.13 11.21 -11.39
N ALA A 137 -9.33 11.09 -11.98
CA ALA A 137 -9.67 11.76 -13.23
C ALA A 137 -9.69 13.29 -13.07
N LEU A 138 -9.11 14.00 -14.04
CA LEU A 138 -9.16 15.46 -14.12
C LEU A 138 -10.52 15.94 -14.65
N SER A 139 -11.09 15.19 -15.59
CA SER A 139 -12.41 15.53 -16.16
C SER A 139 -13.54 15.31 -15.15
N PRO A 140 -14.40 16.33 -14.90
CA PRO A 140 -15.58 16.17 -14.07
C PRO A 140 -16.65 15.24 -14.68
N GLN A 141 -16.58 14.97 -15.99
CA GLN A 141 -17.47 14.07 -16.73
C GLN A 141 -17.01 12.61 -16.68
N ALA A 142 -15.86 12.32 -16.09
CA ALA A 142 -15.35 10.95 -15.99
C ALA A 142 -16.34 10.05 -15.24
N LYS A 143 -16.71 8.92 -15.85
CA LYS A 143 -17.64 7.94 -15.25
C LYS A 143 -17.13 7.39 -13.93
N MET A 144 -15.80 7.22 -13.82
CA MET A 144 -15.12 6.77 -12.61
C MET A 144 -14.12 7.85 -12.17
N ARG A 145 -14.43 8.54 -11.10
CA ARG A 145 -13.58 9.59 -10.54
C ARG A 145 -12.25 9.03 -10.04
N TYR A 146 -12.29 7.86 -9.40
CA TYR A 146 -11.11 7.16 -8.89
C TYR A 146 -11.06 5.75 -9.45
N ILE A 147 -9.88 5.30 -9.83
CA ILE A 147 -9.60 3.92 -10.22
C ILE A 147 -8.35 3.49 -9.44
N THR A 148 -8.47 2.44 -8.62
CA THR A 148 -7.34 1.89 -7.86
C THR A 148 -6.85 0.61 -8.51
N VAL A 149 -5.55 0.53 -8.76
CA VAL A 149 -4.87 -0.64 -9.35
C VAL A 149 -3.76 -1.09 -8.40
N MET A 150 -3.87 -2.31 -7.91
CA MET A 150 -2.82 -2.92 -7.09
C MET A 150 -1.92 -3.79 -7.94
N LEU A 151 -0.62 -3.57 -7.81
CA LEU A 151 0.44 -4.37 -8.46
C LEU A 151 0.74 -5.62 -7.65
N GLU A 152 0.55 -5.54 -6.33
CA GLU A 152 0.71 -6.61 -5.36
C GLU A 152 -0.57 -6.76 -4.54
N ASP A 153 -0.79 -7.96 -3.99
CA ASP A 153 -1.90 -8.21 -3.06
C ASP A 153 -1.52 -7.70 -1.66
N LYS A 154 -1.68 -6.41 -1.47
CA LYS A 154 -1.33 -5.66 -0.26
C LYS A 154 -2.44 -4.66 0.09
N PRO A 155 -2.49 -4.18 1.35
CA PRO A 155 -3.45 -3.17 1.77
C PRO A 155 -3.40 -1.91 0.91
N LYS A 156 -4.57 -1.35 0.60
CA LYS A 156 -4.74 -0.15 -0.24
C LYS A 156 -4.69 1.11 0.63
N LEU A 157 -3.51 1.40 1.20
CA LEU A 157 -3.30 2.58 2.04
C LEU A 157 -2.28 3.52 1.40
N PHE A 158 -2.67 4.78 1.22
CA PHE A 158 -1.76 5.86 0.86
C PHE A 158 -1.13 6.45 2.12
N GLY A 159 0.16 6.78 2.07
CA GLY A 159 0.86 7.49 3.15
C GLY A 159 1.73 6.61 4.07
N LEU A 160 1.79 5.29 3.86
CA LEU A 160 2.62 4.39 4.68
C LEU A 160 4.11 4.76 4.66
N ASP A 161 4.59 5.31 3.55
CA ASP A 161 5.99 5.69 3.31
C ASP A 161 6.43 6.95 4.06
N THR A 162 5.49 7.68 4.64
CA THR A 162 5.76 8.92 5.40
C THR A 162 5.30 8.84 6.87
N LEU A 163 4.81 7.67 7.27
CA LEU A 163 4.20 7.48 8.57
C LEU A 163 5.24 7.36 9.69
N ASN A 164 5.01 8.08 10.79
CA ASN A 164 5.71 7.88 12.07
C ASN A 164 4.83 7.08 13.03
N THR A 165 5.16 5.83 13.28
CA THR A 165 4.38 4.95 14.17
C THR A 165 4.55 5.24 15.66
N ASN A 166 5.42 6.18 16.05
CA ASN A 166 5.58 6.62 17.44
C ASN A 166 4.60 7.73 17.83
N ASP A 167 3.97 8.36 16.86
CA ASP A 167 2.98 9.42 17.05
C ASP A 167 1.58 8.91 16.72
N PRO A 168 0.50 9.57 17.19
CA PRO A 168 -0.85 9.23 16.82
C PRO A 168 -1.04 9.24 15.29
N ILE A 169 -1.67 8.18 14.77
CA ILE A 169 -1.88 7.99 13.33
C ILE A 169 -3.32 8.36 13.00
N TYR A 170 -3.53 9.25 12.07
CA TYR A 170 -4.85 9.61 11.59
C TYR A 170 -5.23 8.79 10.35
N ILE A 171 -6.43 8.23 10.33
CA ILE A 171 -6.93 7.41 9.23
C ILE A 171 -8.09 8.13 8.58
N VAL A 172 -7.89 8.57 7.34
CA VAL A 172 -8.86 9.33 6.54
C VAL A 172 -9.44 8.50 5.40
N GLU A 173 -10.58 8.92 4.84
CA GLU A 173 -11.24 8.17 3.77
C GLU A 173 -10.57 8.36 2.40
N GLY A 174 -10.09 9.56 2.10
CA GLY A 174 -9.55 9.90 0.78
C GLY A 174 -8.08 10.34 0.80
N PRO A 175 -7.27 9.97 -0.21
CA PRO A 175 -5.89 10.40 -0.26
C PRO A 175 -5.70 11.92 -0.27
N PHE A 176 -6.62 12.69 -0.85
CA PHE A 176 -6.51 14.14 -0.85
C PHE A 176 -6.72 14.74 0.53
N ASP A 177 -7.55 14.13 1.36
CA ASP A 177 -7.79 14.58 2.74
C ASP A 177 -6.54 14.42 3.61
N SER A 178 -5.74 13.39 3.36
CA SER A 178 -4.51 13.17 4.12
C SER A 178 -3.43 14.24 3.92
N PHE A 179 -3.52 15.06 2.88
CA PHE A 179 -2.58 16.16 2.67
C PHE A 179 -2.76 17.32 3.67
N PHE A 180 -3.91 17.36 4.34
CA PHE A 180 -4.25 18.43 5.31
C PHE A 180 -4.05 18.02 6.77
N LEU A 181 -3.64 16.77 7.00
CA LEU A 181 -3.48 16.22 8.34
C LEU A 181 -2.12 15.52 8.44
N GLU A 182 -1.30 15.96 9.38
CA GLU A 182 0.02 15.36 9.60
C GLU A 182 -0.11 13.93 10.13
N ASN A 183 0.89 13.10 9.85
CA ASN A 183 0.96 11.71 10.27
C ASN A 183 -0.30 10.89 9.94
N SER A 184 -0.80 11.06 8.73
CA SER A 184 -2.04 10.43 8.28
C SER A 184 -1.84 9.41 7.18
N VAL A 185 -2.74 8.42 7.15
CA VAL A 185 -2.90 7.47 6.05
C VAL A 185 -4.31 7.55 5.49
N ALA A 186 -4.45 7.32 4.20
CA ALA A 186 -5.75 7.35 3.55
C ALA A 186 -6.13 5.99 2.97
N MET A 187 -7.42 5.65 3.09
CA MET A 187 -8.03 4.49 2.48
C MET A 187 -8.18 4.70 0.97
N CYS A 188 -7.57 3.85 0.16
CA CYS A 188 -7.75 3.85 -1.30
C CYS A 188 -8.77 2.81 -1.79
N GLY A 189 -9.67 2.40 -0.92
CA GLY A 189 -10.70 1.37 -1.14
C GLY A 189 -11.29 0.93 0.20
N SER A 190 -12.33 0.12 0.20
CA SER A 190 -13.22 -0.04 1.34
C SER A 190 -12.77 -0.98 2.45
N ASP A 191 -11.75 -1.84 2.29
CA ASP A 191 -11.64 -2.99 3.19
C ASP A 191 -10.21 -3.27 3.67
N VAL A 192 -9.61 -2.27 4.35
CA VAL A 192 -8.34 -2.48 5.07
C VAL A 192 -8.60 -2.62 6.55
N ASP A 193 -8.28 -3.77 7.13
CA ASP A 193 -8.28 -3.92 8.59
C ASP A 193 -7.00 -3.31 9.18
N ILE A 194 -7.13 -2.11 9.72
CA ILE A 194 -6.03 -1.32 10.29
C ILE A 194 -5.35 -2.03 11.46
N ARG A 195 -6.05 -2.87 12.20
CA ARG A 195 -5.50 -3.61 13.34
C ARG A 195 -4.40 -4.59 12.94
N THR A 196 -4.40 -5.03 11.68
CA THR A 196 -3.35 -5.92 11.15
C THR A 196 -1.96 -5.27 11.08
N PHE A 197 -1.90 -3.91 11.16
CA PHE A 197 -0.64 -3.17 11.19
C PHE A 197 -0.01 -3.12 12.58
N GLY A 198 -0.75 -3.47 13.64
CA GLY A 198 -0.24 -3.46 15.00
C GLY A 198 0.06 -2.06 15.56
N TRP A 199 -0.51 -1.01 14.98
CA TRP A 199 -0.37 0.35 15.50
C TRP A 199 -1.05 0.50 16.86
N SER A 200 -0.35 1.07 17.82
CA SER A 200 -0.83 1.22 19.20
C SER A 200 -1.75 2.43 19.39
N ASP A 201 -1.59 3.47 18.57
CA ASP A 201 -2.38 4.69 18.66
C ASP A 201 -2.81 5.16 17.27
N TYR A 202 -4.09 5.02 16.95
CA TYR A 202 -4.68 5.51 15.73
C TYR A 202 -6.08 6.09 15.96
N ILE A 203 -6.46 7.02 15.12
CA ILE A 203 -7.69 7.79 15.23
C ILE A 203 -8.37 7.81 13.86
N TRP A 204 -9.62 7.36 13.79
CA TRP A 204 -10.42 7.47 12.58
C TRP A 204 -10.97 8.87 12.40
N VAL A 205 -10.81 9.41 11.20
CA VAL A 205 -11.30 10.72 10.78
C VAL A 205 -12.22 10.50 9.58
N TYR A 206 -13.49 10.29 9.85
CA TYR A 206 -14.52 10.11 8.82
C TYR A 206 -15.00 11.46 8.28
N ASP A 207 -15.55 11.45 7.07
CA ASP A 207 -16.20 12.63 6.50
C ASP A 207 -17.29 13.17 7.45
N ASN A 208 -17.46 14.49 7.51
CA ASN A 208 -18.48 15.15 8.30
C ASN A 208 -19.84 15.08 7.58
N GLU A 209 -20.37 13.88 7.42
CA GLU A 209 -21.66 13.62 6.79
C GLU A 209 -22.63 12.93 7.77
N PRO A 210 -23.15 13.63 8.79
CA PRO A 210 -23.98 13.02 9.86
C PRO A 210 -25.31 12.45 9.33
N ARG A 211 -25.73 12.80 8.11
CA ARG A 211 -26.91 12.24 7.45
C ARG A 211 -26.61 11.06 6.54
N SER A 212 -25.35 10.75 6.30
CA SER A 212 -24.91 9.60 5.51
C SER A 212 -24.97 8.35 6.38
N ARG A 213 -25.88 7.41 6.06
CA ARG A 213 -25.97 6.14 6.76
C ARG A 213 -24.65 5.36 6.70
N GLN A 214 -23.96 5.44 5.56
CA GLN A 214 -22.66 4.77 5.40
C GLN A 214 -21.62 5.28 6.42
N ILE A 215 -21.56 6.60 6.62
CA ILE A 215 -20.60 7.21 7.57
C ILE A 215 -21.01 6.90 9.01
N THR A 216 -22.29 7.01 9.33
CA THR A 216 -22.79 6.72 10.68
C THR A 216 -22.63 5.26 11.06
N ASP A 217 -22.82 4.33 10.13
CA ASP A 217 -22.60 2.90 10.36
C ASP A 217 -21.09 2.60 10.59
N LYS A 218 -20.18 3.23 9.82
CA LYS A 218 -18.73 3.12 10.03
C LYS A 218 -18.32 3.67 11.39
N LEU A 219 -18.81 4.87 11.74
CA LEU A 219 -18.54 5.53 13.01
C LEU A 219 -18.98 4.65 14.20
N SER A 220 -20.22 4.15 14.16
CA SER A 220 -20.74 3.25 15.19
C SER A 220 -19.89 2.00 15.34
N LYS A 221 -19.54 1.38 14.21
CA LYS A 221 -18.69 0.17 14.21
C LYS A 221 -17.32 0.44 14.82
N SER A 222 -16.68 1.57 14.54
CA SER A 222 -15.39 1.92 15.14
C SER A 222 -15.51 2.15 16.64
N ILE A 223 -16.56 2.83 17.09
CA ILE A 223 -16.83 3.04 18.52
C ILE A 223 -17.08 1.70 19.23
N ASP A 224 -17.92 0.84 18.67
CA ASP A 224 -18.22 -0.50 19.22
C ASP A 224 -16.98 -1.39 19.31
N ASN A 225 -16.02 -1.18 18.44
CA ASN A 225 -14.72 -1.85 18.45
C ASN A 225 -13.72 -1.25 19.46
N GLY A 226 -14.06 -0.12 20.11
CA GLY A 226 -13.17 0.61 21.01
C GLY A 226 -12.12 1.47 20.31
N ASP A 227 -12.27 1.73 19.01
CA ASP A 227 -11.35 2.58 18.26
C ASP A 227 -11.56 4.06 18.64
N LYS A 228 -10.50 4.87 18.60
CA LYS A 228 -10.62 6.32 18.69
C LYS A 228 -11.21 6.88 17.38
N VAL A 229 -12.14 7.82 17.49
CA VAL A 229 -12.80 8.46 16.35
C VAL A 229 -12.93 9.96 16.60
N VAL A 230 -12.81 10.75 15.52
CA VAL A 230 -13.09 12.18 15.57
C VAL A 230 -14.60 12.39 15.53
N ILE A 231 -15.12 13.19 16.47
CA ILE A 231 -16.51 13.64 16.48
C ILE A 231 -16.52 15.13 16.12
N TRP A 232 -17.04 15.44 14.95
CA TRP A 232 -17.03 16.80 14.44
C TRP A 232 -17.89 17.75 15.29
N PRO A 233 -17.37 18.93 15.65
CA PRO A 233 -18.16 19.97 16.30
C PRO A 233 -19.32 20.42 15.42
N ARG A 234 -20.47 20.72 16.04
CA ARG A 234 -21.70 21.12 15.31
C ARG A 234 -21.60 22.39 14.48
N ASN A 235 -20.63 23.25 14.78
CA ASN A 235 -20.37 24.49 14.06
C ASN A 235 -19.49 24.31 12.83
N ILE A 236 -18.99 23.10 12.56
CA ILE A 236 -18.27 22.77 11.33
C ILE A 236 -19.29 22.20 10.33
N GLU A 237 -19.56 22.97 9.26
CA GLU A 237 -20.52 22.61 8.21
C GLU A 237 -19.83 21.97 6.99
N HIS A 238 -18.50 22.03 6.90
CA HIS A 238 -17.71 21.46 5.81
C HIS A 238 -17.77 19.94 5.84
N LYS A 239 -17.87 19.35 4.64
CA LYS A 239 -18.10 17.92 4.46
C LYS A 239 -16.87 17.05 4.79
N ASP A 240 -15.72 17.43 4.31
CA ASP A 240 -14.46 16.68 4.40
C ASP A 240 -13.30 17.60 4.74
N LEU A 241 -12.11 17.02 5.01
CA LEU A 241 -10.93 17.78 5.41
C LEU A 241 -10.48 18.76 4.33
N ASN A 242 -10.64 18.37 3.06
CA ASN A 242 -10.31 19.22 1.94
C ASN A 242 -11.21 20.46 1.89
N ASP A 243 -12.51 20.29 2.09
CA ASP A 243 -13.46 21.42 2.14
C ASP A 243 -13.20 22.32 3.36
N MET A 244 -12.84 21.73 4.51
CA MET A 244 -12.45 22.47 5.73
C MET A 244 -11.23 23.35 5.47
N ALA A 245 -10.17 22.78 4.90
CA ALA A 245 -8.94 23.49 4.58
C ALA A 245 -9.19 24.65 3.58
N ASN A 246 -9.97 24.39 2.53
CA ASN A 246 -10.38 25.42 1.56
C ASN A 246 -11.26 26.51 2.20
N GLY A 247 -12.01 26.19 3.24
CA GLY A 247 -12.78 27.14 4.06
C GLY A 247 -11.93 27.93 5.06
N GLY A 248 -10.59 27.71 5.09
CA GLY A 248 -9.66 28.40 5.98
C GLY A 248 -9.57 27.81 7.38
N ILE A 249 -10.10 26.58 7.60
CA ILE A 249 -9.97 25.87 8.88
C ILE A 249 -8.60 25.18 8.90
N ASN A 250 -7.82 25.40 9.96
CA ASN A 250 -6.68 24.56 10.23
C ASN A 250 -7.17 23.18 10.72
N VAL A 251 -7.10 22.20 9.84
CA VAL A 251 -7.62 20.85 10.10
C VAL A 251 -6.96 20.20 11.31
N GLN A 252 -5.64 20.42 11.50
CA GLN A 252 -4.89 19.85 12.62
C GLN A 252 -5.39 20.34 13.99
N ASP A 253 -5.96 21.55 14.06
CA ASP A 253 -6.45 22.13 15.32
C ASP A 253 -7.85 21.63 15.71
N VAL A 254 -8.58 21.00 14.79
CA VAL A 254 -9.97 20.55 15.01
C VAL A 254 -10.12 19.02 15.07
N VAL A 255 -9.07 18.28 14.77
CA VAL A 255 -8.93 16.84 14.88
C VAL A 255 -8.17 16.46 16.15
#